data_ffaf980f6f05ba4570e0ab6523f91394
#
_entry.id   ffaf980f6f05ba4570e0ab6523f91394
#
_cell.length_a   1.000
_cell.length_b   1.000
_cell.length_c   1.000
_cell.angle_alpha   90.00
_cell.angle_beta   90.00
_cell.angle_gamma   90.00
#
_symmetry.space_group_name_H-M   'P 1'
#
loop_
_entity.id
_entity.type
_entity.pdbx_description
1 polymer ?
#
loop_
_entity_poly.entity_id
_entity_poly.type
_entity_poly.pdbx_seq_one_letter_code
_entity_poly.pdbx_strand_id
1 'polypeptide(L)'
;MHLFYLQASRLACAYNPDKRHNLASVGHAVLTDFGWQEVSLEQPAFERRDGDYWDNLSIWTGSIIEYESLYYLFYTARRREDAWITTPYERRRPQQIGAAVSDDLTTWRRTPTSLEKPTIPNPGVDSKFDGINWHDPYVIQDEIDGKFYAFICAHQHDSASDANGAIAYATSTDLEHWQEESYKILYTSSQFLLTEVPQVFWRKTNDQSAWRLYLIFCPRWSSLFNQSIPLGMTYYVRSQPIRDRAQVSYDAIPWESEPANVLAVNCHAGKLIRPESVTNPVFFGFQFSDEGGHFVGGVSDPDWATFADDGTISLSKPQIVPDSIDSAI
;
A
#
# COMPACT_ATOMS: atom_id res chain seq x y z
N MET A 1 18.62 4.55 2.06
CA MET A 1 17.17 4.27 1.85
C MET A 1 16.98 2.77 1.76
N HIS A 2 15.88 2.24 2.33
CA HIS A 2 15.54 0.83 2.31
C HIS A 2 14.31 0.59 1.44
N LEU A 3 14.33 -0.46 0.64
CA LEU A 3 13.24 -0.91 -0.21
C LEU A 3 12.84 -2.32 0.23
N PHE A 4 11.58 -2.46 0.62
CA PHE A 4 10.96 -3.76 0.87
C PHE A 4 10.00 -4.06 -0.28
N TYR A 5 10.14 -5.23 -0.87
CA TYR A 5 9.40 -5.61 -2.09
C TYR A 5 8.92 -7.05 -2.01
N LEU A 6 7.88 -7.35 -2.77
CA LEU A 6 7.42 -8.73 -2.90
C LEU A 6 8.32 -9.50 -3.85
N GLN A 7 8.68 -10.71 -3.44
CA GLN A 7 9.44 -11.65 -4.27
C GLN A 7 8.81 -13.04 -4.23
N ALA A 8 9.06 -13.82 -5.27
CA ALA A 8 8.74 -15.23 -5.32
C ALA A 8 9.76 -15.95 -6.22
N SER A 9 10.27 -17.08 -5.76
CA SER A 9 11.25 -17.87 -6.53
C SER A 9 10.65 -18.34 -7.87
N ARG A 10 11.29 -18.01 -8.98
CA ARG A 10 10.89 -18.50 -10.31
C ARG A 10 10.88 -20.02 -10.39
N LEU A 11 11.84 -20.67 -9.73
CA LEU A 11 11.93 -22.13 -9.68
C LEU A 11 10.76 -22.72 -8.87
N ALA A 12 10.47 -22.19 -7.69
CA ALA A 12 9.35 -22.62 -6.88
C ALA A 12 8.00 -22.39 -7.57
N CYS A 13 7.88 -21.31 -8.34
CA CYS A 13 6.73 -21.06 -9.20
C CYS A 13 6.65 -21.98 -10.44
N ALA A 14 7.67 -22.83 -10.69
CA ALA A 14 7.80 -23.62 -11.91
C ALA A 14 7.62 -22.76 -13.19
N TYR A 15 8.15 -21.54 -13.15
CA TYR A 15 8.03 -20.52 -14.20
C TYR A 15 6.59 -20.12 -14.55
N ASN A 16 5.61 -20.46 -13.72
CA ASN A 16 4.23 -20.01 -13.84
C ASN A 16 4.01 -18.80 -12.93
N PRO A 17 3.84 -17.57 -13.48
CA PRO A 17 3.69 -16.36 -12.69
C PRO A 17 2.45 -16.35 -11.79
N ASP A 18 1.41 -17.13 -12.10
CA ASP A 18 0.19 -17.18 -11.27
C ASP A 18 0.46 -17.82 -9.91
N LYS A 19 1.45 -18.70 -9.80
CA LYS A 19 1.82 -19.32 -8.52
C LYS A 19 2.49 -18.34 -7.54
N ARG A 20 2.98 -17.19 -8.01
CA ARG A 20 3.65 -16.20 -7.16
C ARG A 20 2.77 -15.74 -5.99
N HIS A 21 1.47 -15.67 -6.19
CA HIS A 21 0.54 -15.21 -5.16
C HIS A 21 0.57 -16.07 -3.89
N ASN A 22 0.83 -17.37 -4.00
CA ASN A 22 0.91 -18.30 -2.87
C ASN A 22 2.33 -18.50 -2.35
N LEU A 23 3.33 -18.00 -3.07
CA LEU A 23 4.73 -18.17 -2.75
C LEU A 23 5.43 -16.84 -2.42
N ALA A 24 4.66 -15.76 -2.37
CA ALA A 24 5.19 -14.45 -2.10
C ALA A 24 5.73 -14.32 -0.68
N SER A 25 6.86 -13.65 -0.59
CA SER A 25 7.56 -13.25 0.63
C SER A 25 8.10 -11.83 0.44
N VAL A 26 8.69 -11.25 1.46
CA VAL A 26 9.28 -9.91 1.42
C VAL A 26 10.79 -10.00 1.19
N GLY A 27 11.28 -9.34 0.15
CA GLY A 27 12.68 -9.07 -0.09
C GLY A 27 13.08 -7.70 0.44
N HIS A 28 14.38 -7.46 0.57
CA HIS A 28 14.94 -6.22 1.07
C HIS A 28 16.16 -5.80 0.25
N ALA A 29 16.18 -4.55 -0.18
CA ALA A 29 17.32 -3.91 -0.84
C ALA A 29 17.64 -2.56 -0.17
N VAL A 30 18.89 -2.15 -0.26
CA VAL A 30 19.38 -0.87 0.28
C VAL A 30 19.96 -0.06 -0.87
N LEU A 31 19.58 1.22 -0.95
CA LEU A 31 20.19 2.14 -1.88
C LEU A 31 21.58 2.57 -1.37
N THR A 32 22.58 2.34 -2.19
CA THR A 32 23.97 2.72 -1.95
C THR A 32 24.45 3.66 -3.05
N ASP A 33 25.67 4.17 -2.97
CA ASP A 33 26.33 4.97 -4.03
C ASP A 33 26.45 4.22 -5.36
N PHE A 34 26.34 2.89 -5.33
CA PHE A 34 26.40 2.01 -6.50
C PHE A 34 25.02 1.55 -6.99
N GLY A 35 23.93 2.14 -6.49
CA GLY A 35 22.55 1.76 -6.77
C GLY A 35 21.97 0.79 -5.74
N TRP A 36 20.85 0.18 -6.09
CA TRP A 36 20.16 -0.77 -5.22
C TRP A 36 20.96 -2.05 -5.05
N GLN A 37 21.23 -2.42 -3.81
CA GLN A 37 21.85 -3.68 -3.44
C GLN A 37 20.88 -4.52 -2.64
N GLU A 38 20.58 -5.72 -3.14
CA GLU A 38 19.75 -6.69 -2.45
C GLU A 38 20.52 -7.27 -1.25
N VAL A 39 19.90 -7.22 -0.06
CA VAL A 39 20.49 -7.73 1.19
C VAL A 39 19.83 -9.01 1.69
N SER A 40 18.75 -9.44 1.05
CA SER A 40 18.01 -10.68 1.34
C SER A 40 18.20 -11.76 0.27
N LEU A 41 19.43 -11.90 -0.25
CA LEU A 41 19.76 -12.80 -1.38
C LEU A 41 19.53 -14.28 -1.09
N GLU A 42 19.89 -14.75 0.10
CA GLU A 42 19.83 -16.16 0.45
C GLU A 42 18.48 -16.56 1.03
N GLN A 43 17.85 -15.66 1.79
CA GLN A 43 16.56 -15.87 2.43
C GLN A 43 15.74 -14.58 2.36
N PRO A 44 14.40 -14.70 2.28
CA PRO A 44 13.53 -13.53 2.38
C PRO A 44 13.78 -12.74 3.67
N ALA A 45 13.66 -11.42 3.61
CA ALA A 45 13.68 -10.57 4.80
C ALA A 45 12.53 -10.91 5.75
N PHE A 46 11.37 -11.28 5.18
CA PHE A 46 10.23 -11.75 5.97
C PHE A 46 9.37 -12.71 5.14
N GLU A 47 8.95 -13.82 5.75
CA GLU A 47 8.17 -14.85 5.06
C GLU A 47 7.09 -15.48 5.95
N ARG A 48 6.24 -16.30 5.32
CA ARG A 48 5.21 -17.10 5.99
C ARG A 48 5.82 -18.05 7.00
N ARG A 49 5.01 -18.49 7.96
CA ARG A 49 5.38 -19.58 8.86
C ARG A 49 4.98 -20.94 8.23
N ASP A 50 5.78 -21.95 8.48
CA ASP A 50 5.41 -23.33 8.16
C ASP A 50 4.63 -23.93 9.35
N GLY A 51 3.61 -24.74 9.04
CA GLY A 51 2.73 -25.37 10.03
C GLY A 51 1.34 -24.75 10.09
N ASP A 52 0.61 -25.03 11.16
CA ASP A 52 -0.76 -24.55 11.35
C ASP A 52 -0.79 -23.14 11.99
N TYR A 53 -0.50 -22.16 11.18
CA TYR A 53 -0.53 -20.75 11.58
C TYR A 53 -1.45 -19.96 10.65
N TRP A 54 -1.97 -18.85 11.13
CA TRP A 54 -2.88 -17.98 10.38
C TRP A 54 -2.21 -17.34 9.15
N ASP A 55 -0.89 -17.25 9.10
CA ASP A 55 -0.07 -16.65 8.04
C ASP A 55 0.83 -17.67 7.32
N ASN A 56 0.34 -18.91 7.14
CA ASN A 56 1.14 -20.04 6.66
C ASN A 56 1.14 -20.23 5.13
N LEU A 57 0.47 -19.36 4.36
CA LEU A 57 0.44 -19.52 2.90
C LEU A 57 1.37 -18.55 2.18
N SER A 58 1.21 -17.25 2.41
CA SER A 58 1.97 -16.20 1.71
C SER A 58 1.96 -14.90 2.49
N ILE A 59 3.00 -14.09 2.28
CA ILE A 59 3.08 -12.71 2.75
C ILE A 59 2.97 -11.80 1.54
N TRP A 60 2.11 -10.80 1.63
CA TRP A 60 1.89 -9.81 0.59
C TRP A 60 2.25 -8.40 1.08
N THR A 61 1.94 -7.40 0.27
CA THR A 61 2.25 -5.99 0.46
C THR A 61 1.84 -5.47 1.84
N GLY A 62 2.59 -4.48 2.28
CA GLY A 62 2.38 -3.79 3.54
C GLY A 62 3.15 -2.47 3.59
N SER A 63 3.35 -1.98 4.79
CA SER A 63 4.12 -0.74 5.04
C SER A 63 4.95 -0.85 6.31
N ILE A 64 5.95 0.02 6.41
CA ILE A 64 6.79 0.13 7.59
C ILE A 64 6.59 1.51 8.20
N ILE A 65 6.46 1.55 9.52
CA ILE A 65 6.44 2.77 10.32
C ILE A 65 7.50 2.66 11.42
N GLU A 66 8.25 3.74 11.63
CA GLU A 66 9.15 3.87 12.76
C GLU A 66 8.40 4.47 13.96
N TYR A 67 8.52 3.84 15.11
CA TYR A 67 7.97 4.32 16.35
C TYR A 67 8.81 3.87 17.56
N GLU A 68 9.16 4.80 18.44
CA GLU A 68 9.97 4.53 19.66
C GLU A 68 11.28 3.77 19.38
N SER A 69 11.98 4.16 18.29
CA SER A 69 13.23 3.55 17.84
C SER A 69 13.10 2.08 17.41
N LEU A 70 11.91 1.62 17.11
CA LEU A 70 11.61 0.35 16.49
C LEU A 70 10.91 0.55 15.15
N TYR A 71 11.10 -0.39 14.24
CA TYR A 71 10.43 -0.43 12.95
C TYR A 71 9.32 -1.48 12.99
N TYR A 72 8.11 -1.11 12.64
CA TYR A 72 6.94 -2.00 12.57
C TYR A 72 6.58 -2.24 11.12
N LEU A 73 6.70 -3.48 10.67
CA LEU A 73 6.21 -3.94 9.36
C LEU A 73 4.79 -4.47 9.54
N PHE A 74 3.81 -3.75 9.00
CA PHE A 74 2.45 -4.27 8.80
C PHE A 74 2.40 -4.97 7.45
N TYR A 75 1.94 -6.22 7.42
CA TYR A 75 1.96 -7.06 6.24
C TYR A 75 0.61 -7.77 6.03
N THR A 76 0.30 -8.03 4.78
CA THR A 76 -0.84 -8.89 4.42
C THR A 76 -0.41 -10.34 4.44
N ALA A 77 -1.24 -11.21 4.99
CA ALA A 77 -1.03 -12.66 4.97
C ALA A 77 -2.30 -13.43 4.60
N ARG A 78 -2.11 -14.67 4.18
CA ARG A 78 -3.19 -15.61 3.90
C ARG A 78 -2.92 -16.95 4.57
N ARG A 79 -3.99 -17.63 4.97
CA ARG A 79 -3.92 -18.98 5.50
C ARG A 79 -4.29 -20.01 4.43
N ARG A 80 -3.59 -21.11 4.40
CA ARG A 80 -3.79 -22.18 3.39
C ARG A 80 -5.16 -22.83 3.49
N GLU A 81 -5.63 -23.01 4.72
CA GLU A 81 -6.85 -23.73 5.06
C GLU A 81 -8.12 -22.90 4.83
N ASP A 82 -8.01 -21.57 4.77
CA ASP A 82 -9.14 -20.63 4.64
C ASP A 82 -9.72 -20.54 3.21
N ALA A 83 -9.60 -21.60 2.43
CA ALA A 83 -10.18 -21.64 1.08
C ALA A 83 -11.69 -21.76 1.16
N TRP A 84 -12.41 -20.67 1.04
CA TRP A 84 -13.88 -20.64 1.06
C TRP A 84 -14.52 -21.27 -0.17
N ILE A 85 -13.84 -21.27 -1.28
CA ILE A 85 -14.37 -21.72 -2.55
C ILE A 85 -13.31 -22.55 -3.25
N THR A 86 -13.66 -23.78 -3.56
CA THR A 86 -12.93 -24.69 -4.44
C THR A 86 -13.01 -24.19 -5.90
N THR A 87 -12.59 -22.96 -6.15
CA THR A 87 -12.41 -22.46 -7.51
C THR A 87 -10.93 -22.49 -7.84
N PRO A 88 -10.55 -22.63 -9.12
CA PRO A 88 -9.16 -22.60 -9.54
C PRO A 88 -8.46 -21.25 -9.23
N TYR A 89 -9.22 -20.26 -8.80
CA TYR A 89 -8.69 -18.93 -8.45
C TYR A 89 -8.32 -18.89 -6.97
N GLU A 90 -7.09 -19.19 -6.65
CA GLU A 90 -6.47 -19.05 -5.32
C GLU A 90 -6.61 -17.65 -4.68
N ARG A 91 -7.14 -16.69 -5.43
CA ARG A 91 -7.34 -15.28 -5.05
C ARG A 91 -8.50 -15.04 -4.08
N ARG A 92 -9.34 -16.01 -3.80
CA ARG A 92 -10.53 -15.87 -2.95
C ARG A 92 -10.33 -16.38 -1.52
N ARG A 93 -9.12 -16.33 -1.02
CA ARG A 93 -8.87 -16.58 0.40
C ARG A 93 -8.96 -15.27 1.18
N PRO A 94 -9.62 -15.28 2.35
CA PRO A 94 -9.57 -14.13 3.26
C PRO A 94 -8.14 -13.68 3.48
N GLN A 95 -7.93 -12.39 3.33
CA GLN A 95 -6.66 -11.75 3.64
C GLN A 95 -6.72 -11.22 5.06
N GLN A 96 -5.61 -11.27 5.75
CA GLN A 96 -5.46 -10.85 7.13
C GLN A 96 -4.24 -9.94 7.24
N ILE A 97 -4.20 -9.09 8.25
CA ILE A 97 -3.07 -8.19 8.45
C ILE A 97 -2.38 -8.54 9.77
N GLY A 98 -1.07 -8.72 9.70
CA GLY A 98 -0.19 -8.90 10.84
C GLY A 98 0.81 -7.78 10.98
N ALA A 99 1.56 -7.83 12.08
CA ALA A 99 2.66 -6.93 12.37
C ALA A 99 3.92 -7.70 12.78
N ALA A 100 5.07 -7.19 12.37
CA ALA A 100 6.37 -7.62 12.80
C ALA A 100 7.22 -6.42 13.21
N VAL A 101 8.16 -6.61 14.10
CA VAL A 101 9.01 -5.54 14.63
C VAL A 101 10.48 -5.86 14.39
N SER A 102 11.26 -4.82 14.12
CA SER A 102 12.71 -4.84 13.94
C SER A 102 13.36 -3.64 14.61
N ASP A 103 14.59 -3.81 15.06
CA ASP A 103 15.45 -2.72 15.54
C ASP A 103 16.53 -2.32 14.53
N ASP A 104 16.69 -3.10 13.45
CA ASP A 104 17.77 -2.93 12.47
C ASP A 104 17.32 -2.97 11.00
N LEU A 105 16.01 -3.12 10.72
CA LEU A 105 15.40 -3.33 9.38
C LEU A 105 15.84 -4.63 8.68
N THR A 106 16.65 -5.47 9.32
CA THR A 106 17.15 -6.72 8.74
C THR A 106 16.57 -7.95 9.42
N THR A 107 16.43 -7.91 10.73
CA THR A 107 15.91 -9.01 11.54
C THR A 107 14.51 -8.69 12.02
N TRP A 108 13.52 -9.43 11.52
CA TRP A 108 12.11 -9.20 11.82
C TRP A 108 11.54 -10.26 12.76
N ARG A 109 10.80 -9.84 13.76
CA ARG A 109 10.07 -10.70 14.69
C ARG A 109 8.58 -10.34 14.65
N ARG A 110 7.71 -11.33 14.51
CA ARG A 110 6.26 -11.08 14.66
C ARG A 110 5.98 -10.50 16.05
N THR A 111 5.07 -9.54 16.10
CA THR A 111 4.61 -8.98 17.38
C THR A 111 3.90 -10.06 18.22
N PRO A 112 3.75 -9.89 19.53
CA PRO A 112 3.04 -10.86 20.38
C PRO A 112 1.67 -11.23 19.84
N THR A 113 0.87 -10.26 19.42
CA THR A 113 -0.44 -10.51 18.81
C THR A 113 -0.31 -11.33 17.53
N SER A 114 0.61 -10.97 16.63
CA SER A 114 0.81 -11.66 15.35
C SER A 114 1.37 -13.06 15.47
N LEU A 115 1.99 -13.43 16.60
CA LEU A 115 2.37 -14.82 16.87
C LEU A 115 1.14 -15.73 17.00
N GLU A 116 0.03 -15.22 17.53
CA GLU A 116 -1.17 -16.00 17.83
C GLU A 116 -2.29 -15.81 16.79
N LYS A 117 -2.54 -14.57 16.34
CA LYS A 117 -3.66 -14.18 15.48
C LYS A 117 -3.31 -12.96 14.63
N PRO A 118 -4.10 -12.60 13.61
CA PRO A 118 -3.94 -11.34 12.91
C PRO A 118 -3.98 -10.14 13.86
N THR A 119 -3.11 -9.15 13.65
CA THR A 119 -3.09 -7.89 14.40
C THR A 119 -4.27 -7.00 14.03
N ILE A 120 -4.63 -6.95 12.73
CA ILE A 120 -5.82 -6.27 12.24
C ILE A 120 -6.63 -7.32 11.47
N PRO A 121 -7.54 -8.04 12.14
CA PRO A 121 -8.29 -9.12 11.51
C PRO A 121 -9.25 -8.60 10.43
N ASN A 122 -9.47 -9.45 9.41
CA ASN A 122 -10.52 -9.24 8.43
C ASN A 122 -11.88 -9.29 9.14
N PRO A 123 -12.74 -8.29 8.97
CA PRO A 123 -14.02 -8.22 9.70
C PRO A 123 -15.07 -9.25 9.25
N GLY A 124 -14.78 -10.01 8.20
CA GLY A 124 -15.67 -11.08 7.71
C GLY A 124 -16.87 -10.57 6.90
N VAL A 125 -17.62 -11.52 6.37
CA VAL A 125 -18.77 -11.27 5.47
C VAL A 125 -20.00 -10.69 6.16
N ASP A 126 -20.09 -10.82 7.48
CA ASP A 126 -21.21 -10.24 8.25
C ASP A 126 -21.03 -8.73 8.50
N SER A 127 -19.92 -8.18 8.04
CA SER A 127 -19.62 -6.75 8.08
C SER A 127 -20.07 -6.05 6.79
N LYS A 128 -19.75 -4.76 6.67
CA LYS A 128 -19.93 -3.99 5.42
C LYS A 128 -18.90 -4.33 4.33
N PHE A 129 -17.93 -5.22 4.62
CA PHE A 129 -16.88 -5.65 3.71
C PHE A 129 -17.14 -7.07 3.22
N ASP A 130 -16.52 -7.46 2.12
CA ASP A 130 -16.75 -8.75 1.45
C ASP A 130 -16.15 -9.98 2.17
N GLY A 131 -15.40 -9.75 3.25
CA GLY A 131 -14.74 -10.79 4.02
C GLY A 131 -13.54 -11.46 3.33
N ILE A 132 -13.15 -11.00 2.15
CA ILE A 132 -12.04 -11.52 1.37
C ILE A 132 -10.92 -10.49 1.24
N ASN A 133 -11.27 -9.31 0.69
CA ASN A 133 -10.31 -8.25 0.38
C ASN A 133 -10.03 -7.40 1.61
N TRP A 134 -8.88 -7.64 2.23
CA TRP A 134 -8.40 -6.95 3.43
C TRP A 134 -6.87 -6.96 3.44
N HIS A 135 -6.24 -6.09 2.63
CA HIS A 135 -4.82 -6.17 2.31
C HIS A 135 -4.16 -4.81 2.12
N ASP A 136 -2.85 -4.84 1.90
CA ASP A 136 -1.99 -3.69 1.62
C ASP A 136 -2.11 -2.59 2.69
N PRO A 137 -1.88 -2.89 3.98
CA PRO A 137 -1.97 -1.88 5.03
C PRO A 137 -0.92 -0.78 4.85
N TYR A 138 -1.35 0.47 4.93
CA TYR A 138 -0.49 1.64 5.02
C TYR A 138 -0.74 2.33 6.35
N VAL A 139 0.28 2.35 7.22
CA VAL A 139 0.15 2.82 8.60
C VAL A 139 0.85 4.16 8.78
N ILE A 140 0.15 5.10 9.39
CA ILE A 140 0.70 6.39 9.81
C ILE A 140 0.36 6.67 11.27
N GLN A 141 1.12 7.56 11.91
CA GLN A 141 0.68 8.24 13.12
C GLN A 141 0.12 9.61 12.74
N ASP A 142 -1.11 9.91 13.16
CA ASP A 142 -1.69 11.24 12.93
C ASP A 142 -1.17 12.21 14.00
N GLU A 143 -0.59 13.34 13.56
CA GLU A 143 -0.02 14.35 14.43
C GLU A 143 -1.07 15.12 15.28
N ILE A 144 -2.34 15.09 14.89
CA ILE A 144 -3.40 15.86 15.55
C ILE A 144 -3.90 15.14 16.80
N ASP A 145 -4.19 13.84 16.70
CA ASP A 145 -4.72 13.07 17.82
C ASP A 145 -3.74 12.05 18.38
N GLY A 146 -2.55 11.92 17.76
CA GLY A 146 -1.50 11.01 18.18
C GLY A 146 -1.78 9.53 17.94
N LYS A 147 -2.94 9.18 17.36
CA LYS A 147 -3.30 7.79 17.06
C LYS A 147 -2.64 7.28 15.81
N PHE A 148 -2.52 5.97 15.74
CA PHE A 148 -2.14 5.27 14.54
C PHE A 148 -3.39 4.95 13.70
N TYR A 149 -3.25 5.12 12.39
CA TYR A 149 -4.25 4.79 11.39
C TYR A 149 -3.66 3.81 10.39
N ALA A 150 -4.28 2.65 10.22
CA ALA A 150 -3.97 1.70 9.17
C ALA A 150 -5.01 1.87 8.04
N PHE A 151 -4.58 2.31 6.88
CA PHE A 151 -5.41 2.39 5.67
C PHE A 151 -5.25 1.10 4.89
N ILE A 152 -6.35 0.47 4.52
CA ILE A 152 -6.41 -0.92 4.08
C ILE A 152 -7.22 -1.01 2.79
N CYS A 153 -6.67 -1.66 1.77
CA CYS A 153 -7.44 -2.01 0.60
C CYS A 153 -8.52 -3.03 0.96
N ALA A 154 -9.77 -2.68 0.66
CA ALA A 154 -10.95 -3.49 0.95
C ALA A 154 -11.94 -3.44 -0.21
N HIS A 155 -12.94 -4.29 -0.15
CA HIS A 155 -14.10 -4.25 -1.06
C HIS A 155 -15.37 -4.27 -0.22
N GLN A 156 -16.34 -3.41 -0.58
CA GLN A 156 -17.61 -3.38 0.14
C GLN A 156 -18.48 -4.57 -0.26
N HIS A 157 -19.13 -5.14 0.77
CA HIS A 157 -20.15 -6.16 0.57
C HIS A 157 -21.41 -5.54 -0.03
N ASP A 158 -22.16 -6.31 -0.79
CA ASP A 158 -23.49 -5.97 -1.26
C ASP A 158 -23.59 -4.79 -2.24
N SER A 159 -22.84 -4.87 -3.33
CA SER A 159 -23.12 -3.98 -4.45
C SER A 159 -23.62 -4.76 -5.66
N ALA A 160 -24.61 -4.21 -6.33
CA ALA A 160 -25.04 -4.67 -7.66
C ALA A 160 -23.93 -4.55 -8.72
N SER A 161 -22.80 -3.96 -8.36
CA SER A 161 -21.65 -3.67 -9.19
C SER A 161 -20.42 -4.28 -8.55
N ASP A 162 -19.53 -4.86 -9.36
CA ASP A 162 -18.19 -5.28 -8.94
C ASP A 162 -17.20 -4.08 -8.80
N ALA A 163 -17.66 -2.85 -9.03
CA ALA A 163 -17.00 -1.62 -8.67
C ALA A 163 -17.43 -1.26 -7.24
N ASN A 164 -16.69 -1.26 -6.24
CA ASN A 164 -16.87 -0.80 -4.88
C ASN A 164 -15.61 -1.05 -4.09
N GLY A 165 -14.48 -0.91 -4.79
CA GLY A 165 -13.20 -0.84 -4.16
C GLY A 165 -13.22 0.27 -3.11
N ALA A 166 -12.74 -0.03 -1.93
CA ALA A 166 -12.71 0.88 -0.82
C ALA A 166 -11.33 0.91 -0.18
N ILE A 167 -11.01 2.06 0.41
CA ILE A 167 -9.97 2.15 1.43
C ILE A 167 -10.68 2.20 2.77
N ALA A 168 -10.54 1.13 3.53
CA ALA A 168 -10.94 1.09 4.93
C ALA A 168 -9.86 1.70 5.82
N TYR A 169 -10.18 2.02 7.06
CA TYR A 169 -9.18 2.28 8.07
C TYR A 169 -9.54 1.70 9.43
N ALA A 170 -8.50 1.38 10.19
CA ALA A 170 -8.54 0.97 11.58
C ALA A 170 -7.69 1.93 12.42
N THR A 171 -7.93 2.01 13.74
CA THR A 171 -7.17 2.86 14.65
C THR A 171 -6.57 2.09 15.80
N SER A 172 -5.41 2.56 16.28
CA SER A 172 -4.71 2.05 17.44
C SER A 172 -4.03 3.18 18.20
N THR A 173 -3.67 2.94 19.45
CA THR A 173 -2.84 3.84 20.26
C THR A 173 -1.44 3.30 20.52
N ASP A 174 -1.15 2.04 20.14
CA ASP A 174 0.08 1.34 20.51
C ASP A 174 0.64 0.42 19.41
N LEU A 175 0.06 0.41 18.20
CA LEU A 175 0.42 -0.44 17.05
C LEU A 175 0.15 -1.95 17.24
N GLU A 176 -0.26 -2.37 18.44
CA GLU A 176 -0.48 -3.77 18.80
C GLU A 176 -1.97 -4.09 18.94
N HIS A 177 -2.75 -3.17 19.51
CA HIS A 177 -4.17 -3.33 19.74
C HIS A 177 -4.98 -2.42 18.82
N TRP A 178 -5.65 -3.01 17.84
CA TRP A 178 -6.49 -2.32 16.86
C TRP A 178 -7.95 -2.55 17.17
N GLN A 179 -8.71 -1.45 17.23
CA GLN A 179 -10.11 -1.47 17.61
C GLN A 179 -10.98 -1.85 16.41
N GLU A 180 -11.57 -3.06 16.43
CA GLU A 180 -12.43 -3.53 15.33
C GLU A 180 -13.67 -2.62 15.16
N GLU A 181 -14.20 -2.05 16.23
CA GLU A 181 -15.30 -1.08 16.18
C GLU A 181 -14.92 0.22 15.46
N SER A 182 -13.62 0.47 15.28
CA SER A 182 -13.09 1.63 14.56
C SER A 182 -13.04 1.44 13.05
N TYR A 183 -13.33 0.23 12.52
CA TYR A 183 -13.26 -0.04 11.09
C TYR A 183 -14.28 0.79 10.31
N LYS A 184 -13.75 1.79 9.61
CA LYS A 184 -14.52 2.73 8.82
C LYS A 184 -14.01 2.79 7.39
N ILE A 185 -14.67 3.55 6.54
CA ILE A 185 -14.30 3.76 5.15
C ILE A 185 -13.77 5.18 5.01
N LEU A 186 -12.54 5.30 4.48
CA LEU A 186 -11.93 6.56 4.08
C LEU A 186 -12.43 6.99 2.70
N TYR A 187 -12.44 6.07 1.75
CA TYR A 187 -12.72 6.33 0.34
C TYR A 187 -13.43 5.13 -0.29
N THR A 188 -14.36 5.40 -1.19
CA THR A 188 -15.02 4.40 -2.03
C THR A 188 -14.99 4.86 -3.48
N SER A 189 -14.67 3.97 -4.39
CA SER A 189 -14.72 4.22 -5.82
C SER A 189 -15.90 3.53 -6.46
N SER A 190 -16.61 4.25 -7.35
CA SER A 190 -17.65 3.68 -8.22
C SER A 190 -17.08 3.07 -9.50
N GLN A 191 -15.76 3.17 -9.75
CA GLN A 191 -15.12 2.75 -10.99
C GLN A 191 -14.23 1.52 -10.82
N PHE A 192 -13.67 1.31 -9.64
CA PHE A 192 -12.66 0.30 -9.40
C PHE A 192 -13.18 -0.84 -8.52
N LEU A 193 -12.83 -2.06 -8.90
CA LEU A 193 -13.05 -3.24 -8.08
C LEU A 193 -12.21 -3.18 -6.79
N LEU A 194 -10.95 -2.75 -6.90
CA LEU A 194 -10.03 -2.56 -5.78
C LEU A 194 -9.22 -1.28 -5.98
N THR A 195 -8.79 -0.71 -4.88
CA THR A 195 -7.88 0.43 -4.77
C THR A 195 -6.66 -0.02 -3.99
N GLU A 196 -5.76 -0.78 -4.66
CA GLU A 196 -4.65 -1.50 -4.03
C GLU A 196 -3.49 -0.58 -3.64
N VAL A 197 -2.68 -1.01 -2.70
CA VAL A 197 -1.42 -0.38 -2.25
C VAL A 197 -1.61 1.11 -1.89
N PRO A 198 -2.52 1.45 -0.96
CA PRO A 198 -2.80 2.85 -0.63
C PRO A 198 -1.58 3.56 -0.02
N GLN A 199 -1.48 4.86 -0.27
CA GLN A 199 -0.67 5.79 0.48
C GLN A 199 -1.50 7.02 0.79
N VAL A 200 -1.66 7.36 2.05
CA VAL A 200 -2.48 8.47 2.54
C VAL A 200 -1.59 9.47 3.25
N PHE A 201 -1.69 10.75 2.90
CA PHE A 201 -0.90 11.80 3.55
C PHE A 201 -1.62 13.14 3.49
N TRP A 202 -1.39 13.94 4.52
CA TRP A 202 -1.79 15.34 4.56
C TRP A 202 -0.69 16.23 4.00
N ARG A 203 -1.08 17.21 3.21
CA ARG A 203 -0.17 18.24 2.71
C ARG A 203 -0.83 19.61 2.79
N LYS A 204 -0.07 20.61 3.21
CA LYS A 204 -0.52 22.00 3.13
C LYS A 204 -0.62 22.44 1.67
N THR A 205 -1.60 23.31 1.40
CA THR A 205 -1.66 24.06 0.13
C THR A 205 -0.42 24.94 -0.03
N ASN A 206 -0.06 25.29 -1.25
CA ASN A 206 1.16 26.08 -1.51
C ASN A 206 1.14 27.43 -0.80
N ASP A 207 -0.04 28.05 -0.64
CA ASP A 207 -0.25 29.29 0.10
C ASP A 207 -0.29 29.10 1.63
N GLN A 208 -0.11 27.87 2.12
CA GLN A 208 -0.14 27.47 3.53
C GLN A 208 -1.47 27.74 4.26
N SER A 209 -2.54 28.12 3.57
CA SER A 209 -3.83 28.53 4.16
C SER A 209 -4.76 27.36 4.53
N ALA A 210 -4.51 26.18 3.95
CA ALA A 210 -5.33 25.00 4.13
C ALA A 210 -4.51 23.72 4.01
N TRP A 211 -5.17 22.59 4.23
CA TRP A 211 -4.65 21.24 4.07
C TRP A 211 -5.44 20.49 3.00
N ARG A 212 -4.79 19.58 2.31
CA ARG A 212 -5.43 18.56 1.48
C ARG A 212 -5.01 17.18 1.94
N LEU A 213 -5.95 16.26 1.98
CA LEU A 213 -5.66 14.84 2.10
C LEU A 213 -5.49 14.27 0.71
N TYR A 214 -4.44 13.53 0.49
CA TYR A 214 -4.19 12.78 -0.73
C TYR A 214 -4.26 11.29 -0.43
N LEU A 215 -4.82 10.55 -1.39
CA LEU A 215 -4.79 9.10 -1.42
C LEU A 215 -4.22 8.68 -2.78
N ILE A 216 -3.04 8.05 -2.77
CA ILE A 216 -2.45 7.39 -3.94
C ILE A 216 -2.80 5.91 -3.86
N PHE A 217 -3.14 5.30 -4.99
CA PHE A 217 -3.50 3.89 -5.06
C PHE A 217 -3.30 3.31 -6.46
N CYS A 218 -3.33 1.98 -6.57
CA CYS A 218 -3.32 1.27 -7.84
C CYS A 218 -4.68 0.64 -8.07
N PRO A 219 -5.38 0.98 -9.14
CA PRO A 219 -6.71 0.47 -9.38
C PRO A 219 -6.67 -0.95 -9.92
N ARG A 220 -7.62 -1.74 -9.49
CA ARG A 220 -8.07 -2.91 -10.22
C ARG A 220 -9.45 -2.62 -10.79
N TRP A 221 -9.56 -2.68 -12.09
CA TRP A 221 -10.80 -2.33 -12.77
C TRP A 221 -11.92 -3.32 -12.50
N SER A 222 -13.12 -2.79 -12.41
CA SER A 222 -14.36 -3.56 -12.47
C SER A 222 -14.52 -4.18 -13.85
N SER A 223 -15.08 -5.38 -13.93
CA SER A 223 -15.40 -6.06 -15.19
C SER A 223 -16.45 -5.31 -16.03
N LEU A 224 -17.18 -4.37 -15.41
CA LEU A 224 -18.19 -3.55 -16.05
C LEU A 224 -17.61 -2.43 -16.92
N PHE A 225 -16.35 -2.04 -16.67
CA PHE A 225 -15.69 -1.00 -17.45
C PHE A 225 -14.79 -1.63 -18.51
N ASN A 226 -15.08 -1.32 -19.78
CA ASN A 226 -14.38 -1.85 -20.95
C ASN A 226 -12.87 -1.48 -20.91
N GLN A 227 -12.02 -2.51 -20.88
CA GLN A 227 -10.65 -2.41 -20.41
C GLN A 227 -9.65 -2.20 -21.56
N SER A 228 -9.63 -1.03 -22.11
CA SER A 228 -8.50 -0.57 -22.94
C SER A 228 -7.40 0.11 -22.11
N ILE A 229 -7.42 -0.05 -20.78
CA ILE A 229 -6.50 0.67 -19.90
C ILE A 229 -5.31 -0.21 -19.58
N PRO A 230 -4.08 0.32 -19.71
CA PRO A 230 -2.87 -0.44 -19.43
C PRO A 230 -2.84 -0.99 -18.01
N LEU A 231 -2.34 -2.23 -17.85
CA LEU A 231 -2.02 -2.78 -16.54
C LEU A 231 -0.92 -1.91 -15.89
N GLY A 232 -0.96 -1.79 -14.57
CA GLY A 232 0.11 -1.13 -13.83
C GLY A 232 0.06 0.40 -13.86
N MET A 233 -1.09 0.99 -13.54
CA MET A 233 -1.20 2.44 -13.36
C MET A 233 -1.28 2.81 -11.89
N THR A 234 -0.69 3.94 -11.53
CA THR A 234 -0.85 4.58 -10.24
C THR A 234 -1.77 5.78 -10.39
N TYR A 235 -2.77 5.87 -9.52
CA TYR A 235 -3.75 6.94 -9.48
C TYR A 235 -3.66 7.71 -8.17
N TYR A 236 -4.30 8.88 -8.12
CA TYR A 236 -4.56 9.58 -6.88
C TYR A 236 -5.90 10.29 -6.89
N VAL A 237 -6.44 10.47 -5.70
CA VAL A 237 -7.51 11.42 -5.39
C VAL A 237 -7.05 12.37 -4.30
N ARG A 238 -7.69 13.54 -4.22
CA ARG A 238 -7.39 14.56 -3.24
C ARG A 238 -8.67 15.14 -2.66
N SER A 239 -8.58 15.62 -1.42
CA SER A 239 -9.69 16.35 -0.82
C SER A 239 -9.79 17.78 -1.36
N GLN A 240 -10.95 18.39 -1.20
CA GLN A 240 -11.08 19.84 -1.20
C GLN A 240 -10.12 20.46 -0.15
N PRO A 241 -9.74 21.74 -0.29
CA PRO A 241 -8.95 22.42 0.74
C PRO A 241 -9.71 22.47 2.08
N ILE A 242 -9.06 22.03 3.15
CA ILE A 242 -9.59 21.96 4.51
C ILE A 242 -8.79 22.92 5.39
N ARG A 243 -9.43 23.96 5.92
CA ARG A 243 -8.75 24.98 6.73
C ARG A 243 -8.23 24.46 8.07
N ASP A 244 -9.01 23.61 8.69
CA ASP A 244 -8.68 23.01 9.99
C ASP A 244 -8.89 21.50 9.92
N ARG A 245 -7.78 20.75 9.76
CA ARG A 245 -7.84 19.30 9.67
C ARG A 245 -8.24 18.61 10.97
N ALA A 246 -8.11 19.30 12.12
CA ALA A 246 -8.51 18.77 13.42
C ALA A 246 -10.03 18.62 13.57
N GLN A 247 -10.80 19.31 12.73
CA GLN A 247 -12.26 19.25 12.76
C GLN A 247 -12.85 18.25 11.75
N VAL A 248 -12.02 17.54 10.99
CA VAL A 248 -12.48 16.63 9.96
C VAL A 248 -11.96 15.23 10.25
N SER A 249 -12.89 14.29 10.44
CA SER A 249 -12.54 12.87 10.57
C SER A 249 -12.27 12.22 9.22
N TYR A 250 -11.48 11.15 9.19
CA TYR A 250 -11.13 10.44 7.97
C TYR A 250 -12.36 9.84 7.23
N ASP A 251 -13.45 9.56 7.91
CA ASP A 251 -14.71 9.10 7.31
C ASP A 251 -15.62 10.24 6.80
N ALA A 252 -15.19 11.49 6.92
CA ALA A 252 -15.92 12.68 6.48
C ALA A 252 -15.09 13.60 5.56
N ILE A 253 -14.06 13.05 4.91
CA ILE A 253 -13.21 13.80 3.98
C ILE A 253 -14.02 14.26 2.77
N PRO A 254 -14.03 15.57 2.46
CA PRO A 254 -14.70 16.09 1.27
C PRO A 254 -13.81 15.84 0.03
N TRP A 255 -13.85 14.63 -0.51
CA TRP A 255 -13.10 14.28 -1.72
C TRP A 255 -13.55 15.12 -2.91
N GLU A 256 -12.60 15.49 -3.77
CA GLU A 256 -12.94 16.04 -5.08
C GLU A 256 -13.63 14.95 -5.91
N SER A 257 -14.57 15.38 -6.76
CA SER A 257 -15.35 14.43 -7.58
C SER A 257 -14.47 13.62 -8.52
N GLU A 258 -14.88 12.37 -8.75
CA GLU A 258 -14.30 11.51 -9.79
C GLU A 258 -14.35 12.16 -11.19
N PRO A 259 -13.47 11.78 -12.14
CA PRO A 259 -12.59 10.61 -12.03
C PRO A 259 -11.33 10.87 -11.22
N ALA A 260 -10.77 9.77 -10.68
CA ALA A 260 -9.44 9.79 -10.07
C ALA A 260 -8.38 10.18 -11.11
N ASN A 261 -7.34 10.87 -10.67
CA ASN A 261 -6.28 11.36 -11.55
C ASN A 261 -5.21 10.29 -11.75
N VAL A 262 -4.73 10.14 -12.99
CA VAL A 262 -3.55 9.31 -13.28
C VAL A 262 -2.31 10.02 -12.78
N LEU A 263 -1.53 9.35 -11.93
CA LEU A 263 -0.23 9.84 -11.47
C LEU A 263 0.91 9.30 -12.33
N ALA A 264 0.90 7.99 -12.58
CA ALA A 264 1.92 7.34 -13.42
C ALA A 264 1.31 6.21 -14.24
N VAL A 265 1.76 6.08 -15.50
CA VAL A 265 1.42 4.96 -16.38
C VAL A 265 2.51 3.90 -16.32
N ASN A 266 2.14 2.63 -16.59
CA ASN A 266 3.06 1.49 -16.55
C ASN A 266 3.84 1.34 -15.22
N CYS A 267 3.29 1.88 -14.15
CA CYS A 267 3.90 1.94 -12.84
C CYS A 267 2.89 1.54 -11.77
N HIS A 268 3.10 0.40 -11.13
CA HIS A 268 2.27 -0.14 -10.06
C HIS A 268 2.92 0.11 -8.71
N ALA A 269 2.12 0.14 -7.63
CA ALA A 269 2.58 0.37 -6.27
C ALA A 269 3.40 1.66 -6.10
N GLY A 270 3.04 2.71 -6.85
CA GLY A 270 3.71 4.00 -6.79
C GLY A 270 3.61 4.62 -5.41
N LYS A 271 4.74 5.16 -4.93
CA LYS A 271 4.88 5.80 -3.63
C LYS A 271 5.64 7.11 -3.75
N LEU A 272 5.20 8.10 -2.98
CA LEU A 272 5.95 9.32 -2.75
C LEU A 272 6.75 9.20 -1.45
N ILE A 273 8.03 9.53 -1.51
CA ILE A 273 8.87 9.64 -0.32
C ILE A 273 8.79 11.07 0.18
N ARG A 274 8.46 11.22 1.46
CA ARG A 274 8.23 12.52 2.14
C ARG A 274 7.20 13.39 1.42
N PRO A 275 5.99 12.87 1.16
CA PRO A 275 4.97 13.60 0.39
C PRO A 275 4.50 14.89 1.07
N GLU A 276 4.67 15.02 2.38
CA GLU A 276 4.38 16.21 3.19
C GLU A 276 5.41 17.33 3.01
N SER A 277 6.62 17.00 2.51
CA SER A 277 7.71 17.96 2.35
C SER A 277 7.35 19.07 1.36
N VAL A 278 7.75 20.30 1.66
CA VAL A 278 7.63 21.44 0.74
C VAL A 278 8.66 21.38 -0.40
N THR A 279 9.79 20.70 -0.19
CA THR A 279 10.75 20.37 -1.25
C THR A 279 10.25 19.16 -2.03
N ASN A 280 10.65 19.04 -3.30
CA ASN A 280 10.12 18.04 -4.24
C ASN A 280 10.16 16.61 -3.69
N PRO A 281 9.02 16.00 -3.34
CA PRO A 281 8.97 14.59 -2.98
C PRO A 281 9.42 13.73 -4.16
N VAL A 282 10.00 12.57 -3.84
CA VAL A 282 10.49 11.64 -4.84
C VAL A 282 9.49 10.51 -5.01
N PHE A 283 9.12 10.22 -6.26
CA PHE A 283 8.23 9.14 -6.63
C PHE A 283 9.04 7.93 -7.08
N PHE A 284 8.65 6.76 -6.61
CA PHE A 284 9.09 5.46 -7.10
C PHE A 284 7.88 4.55 -7.28
N GLY A 285 8.02 3.57 -8.18
CA GLY A 285 7.02 2.54 -8.33
C GLY A 285 7.56 1.30 -9.01
N PHE A 286 6.78 0.23 -9.02
CA PHE A 286 7.08 -0.98 -9.72
C PHE A 286 6.82 -0.78 -11.21
N GLN A 287 7.87 -0.86 -12.02
CA GLN A 287 7.78 -0.72 -13.47
C GLN A 287 7.26 -2.02 -14.08
N PHE A 288 6.06 -1.97 -14.61
CA PHE A 288 5.38 -3.16 -15.12
C PHE A 288 5.82 -3.50 -16.55
N SER A 289 5.83 -2.52 -17.45
CA SER A 289 6.22 -2.71 -18.84
C SER A 289 7.07 -1.54 -19.36
N ASP A 290 7.86 -1.81 -20.38
CA ASP A 290 8.55 -0.79 -21.18
C ASP A 290 7.60 -0.15 -22.21
N GLU A 291 8.13 0.79 -23.03
CA GLU A 291 7.39 1.45 -24.10
C GLU A 291 6.91 0.47 -25.19
N GLY A 292 7.55 -0.67 -25.32
CA GLY A 292 7.17 -1.76 -26.26
C GLY A 292 6.13 -2.72 -25.68
N GLY A 293 5.72 -2.54 -24.41
CA GLY A 293 4.76 -3.40 -23.70
C GLY A 293 5.40 -4.69 -23.16
N HIS A 294 6.73 -4.82 -23.15
CA HIS A 294 7.40 -5.97 -22.56
C HIS A 294 7.48 -5.82 -21.04
N PHE A 295 7.29 -6.93 -20.33
CA PHE A 295 7.42 -6.94 -18.88
C PHE A 295 8.86 -6.62 -18.45
N VAL A 296 9.05 -5.58 -17.66
CA VAL A 296 10.34 -5.14 -17.10
C VAL A 296 10.58 -5.76 -15.73
N GLY A 297 9.70 -5.50 -14.78
CA GLY A 297 9.78 -6.04 -13.43
C GLY A 297 10.93 -5.48 -12.61
N GLY A 298 10.80 -4.26 -12.12
CA GLY A 298 11.81 -3.60 -11.30
C GLY A 298 11.26 -2.32 -10.65
N VAL A 299 12.06 -1.68 -9.85
CA VAL A 299 11.74 -0.34 -9.31
C VAL A 299 12.09 0.68 -10.38
N SER A 300 11.20 1.65 -10.59
CA SER A 300 11.45 2.76 -11.53
C SER A 300 12.64 3.61 -11.07
N ASP A 301 13.25 4.32 -12.02
CA ASP A 301 14.06 5.47 -11.67
C ASP A 301 13.23 6.50 -10.90
N PRO A 302 13.85 7.31 -10.04
CA PRO A 302 13.15 8.35 -9.30
C PRO A 302 12.55 9.40 -10.23
N ASP A 303 11.33 9.84 -9.92
CA ASP A 303 10.72 11.03 -10.50
C ASP A 303 10.47 12.07 -9.41
N TRP A 304 10.61 13.34 -9.75
CA TRP A 304 10.26 14.44 -8.86
C TRP A 304 8.77 14.73 -8.96
N ALA A 305 8.09 14.79 -7.80
CA ALA A 305 6.71 15.19 -7.74
C ALA A 305 6.58 16.68 -7.42
N THR A 306 5.77 17.39 -8.18
CA THR A 306 5.39 18.78 -7.93
C THR A 306 3.90 18.88 -7.69
N PHE A 307 3.50 19.77 -6.79
CA PHE A 307 2.12 20.04 -6.44
C PHE A 307 1.74 21.43 -6.92
N ALA A 308 0.78 21.53 -7.82
CA ALA A 308 0.25 22.80 -8.29
C ALA A 308 -0.67 23.45 -7.23
N ASP A 309 -1.03 24.72 -7.42
CA ASP A 309 -1.89 25.46 -6.48
C ASP A 309 -3.29 24.85 -6.36
N ASP A 310 -3.79 24.26 -7.41
CA ASP A 310 -5.05 23.51 -7.39
C ASP A 310 -4.93 22.15 -6.70
N GLY A 311 -3.71 21.72 -6.34
CA GLY A 311 -3.40 20.44 -5.70
C GLY A 311 -3.11 19.32 -6.69
N THR A 312 -3.03 19.58 -7.98
CA THR A 312 -2.64 18.57 -8.99
C THR A 312 -1.19 18.13 -8.78
N ILE A 313 -0.95 16.81 -8.85
CA ILE A 313 0.39 16.23 -8.78
C ILE A 313 0.89 15.98 -10.21
N SER A 314 2.12 16.41 -10.48
CA SER A 314 2.83 16.12 -11.73
C SER A 314 4.18 15.49 -11.43
N LEU A 315 4.59 14.52 -12.26
CA LEU A 315 5.90 13.88 -12.16
C LEU A 315 6.81 14.38 -13.27
N SER A 316 8.09 14.54 -12.97
CA SER A 316 9.12 14.92 -13.92
C SER A 316 10.43 14.20 -13.60
N LYS A 317 11.23 13.89 -14.64
CA LYS A 317 12.56 13.34 -14.41
C LYS A 317 13.42 14.35 -13.69
N PRO A 318 14.30 13.92 -12.74
CA PRO A 318 15.28 14.79 -12.13
C PRO A 318 16.13 15.46 -13.23
N GLN A 319 16.21 16.77 -13.21
CA GLN A 319 17.27 17.45 -13.98
C GLN A 319 18.59 17.07 -13.33
N ILE A 320 19.46 16.39 -14.06
CA ILE A 320 20.78 16.01 -13.57
C ILE A 320 21.55 17.31 -13.29
N VAL A 321 21.49 17.79 -12.07
CA VAL A 321 22.45 18.74 -11.52
C VAL A 321 23.47 17.87 -10.79
N PRO A 322 24.71 17.75 -11.25
CA PRO A 322 25.65 16.72 -10.80
C PRO A 322 25.99 16.72 -9.30
N ASP A 323 25.62 17.74 -8.54
CA ASP A 323 26.11 17.95 -7.15
C ASP A 323 25.01 18.04 -6.08
N SER A 324 23.75 17.70 -6.34
CA SER A 324 22.66 17.96 -5.38
C SER A 324 21.87 16.76 -4.87
N ILE A 325 22.29 15.54 -5.17
CA ILE A 325 21.58 14.33 -4.66
C ILE A 325 21.86 14.09 -3.17
N ASP A 326 22.98 14.62 -2.63
CA ASP A 326 23.38 14.39 -1.22
C ASP A 326 22.51 15.08 -0.16
N SER A 327 21.61 15.99 -0.54
CA SER A 327 20.78 16.71 0.44
C SER A 327 19.29 16.36 0.43
N ALA A 328 18.85 15.47 -0.46
CA ALA A 328 17.43 15.15 -0.64
C ALA A 328 17.06 13.69 -0.31
N ILE A 329 18.04 12.86 0.06
CA ILE A 329 17.81 11.45 0.43
C ILE A 329 18.06 11.22 1.91
#